data_00120695f9e64dd4be6290a63adfb6e9
#
_entry.id   00120695f9e64dd4be6290a63adfb6e9
#
_cell.length_a   1.000
_cell.length_b   1.000
_cell.length_c   1.000
_cell.angle_alpha   90.00
_cell.angle_beta   90.00
_cell.angle_gamma   90.00
#
_symmetry.space_group_name_H-M   'P 1'
#
loop_
_entity.id
_entity.type
_entity.pdbx_description
1 polymer ?
#
loop_
_entity_poly.entity_id
_entity_poly.type
_entity_poly.pdbx_seq_one_letter_code
_entity_poly.pdbx_strand_id
1 'polypeptide(L)'
;MDRYKETFETWNKLASLYQDKFMDLDLYNETYDFVCNSITRVNAKVLEIGCGPGNITKYLLSQRPDFDIFGIDISPNMIELAEKNNPTAKFAVMDSRQINSLEKKYDGIIGGFCLPYLSKTESKELISHSYELLNDNGMIYLSFVEGDPAKSDFKVSGAGRVFFHFHNLGDIKEQLVGTNFDEIETFKVKHKVSETEFDIHTIVTAKKRPVTAVYR
;
A
#
# COMPACT_ATOMS: atom_id res chain seq x y z
N MET A 1 -16.56 -6.98 19.55
CA MET A 1 -16.70 -6.02 18.45
C MET A 1 -15.75 -6.47 17.37
N ASP A 2 -16.15 -6.43 16.11
CA ASP A 2 -15.28 -6.79 14.98
C ASP A 2 -14.12 -5.80 14.89
N ARG A 3 -12.88 -6.31 14.99
CA ARG A 3 -11.65 -5.48 14.95
C ARG A 3 -11.51 -4.64 13.68
N TYR A 4 -12.00 -5.15 12.56
CA TYR A 4 -11.96 -4.42 11.29
C TYR A 4 -12.93 -3.24 11.30
N LYS A 5 -14.14 -3.46 11.82
CA LYS A 5 -15.14 -2.40 11.93
C LYS A 5 -14.64 -1.27 12.84
N GLU A 6 -14.05 -1.60 13.99
CA GLU A 6 -13.51 -0.60 14.92
C GLU A 6 -12.33 0.17 14.29
N THR A 7 -11.43 -0.53 13.62
CA THR A 7 -10.30 0.08 12.89
C THR A 7 -10.78 1.03 11.80
N PHE A 8 -11.74 0.58 10.98
CA PHE A 8 -12.35 1.39 9.93
C PHE A 8 -13.02 2.65 10.50
N GLU A 9 -13.89 2.51 11.50
CA GLU A 9 -14.60 3.64 12.11
C GLU A 9 -13.62 4.68 12.69
N THR A 10 -12.51 4.22 13.27
CA THR A 10 -11.46 5.09 13.81
C THR A 10 -10.78 5.86 12.70
N TRP A 11 -10.30 5.20 11.64
CA TRP A 11 -9.64 5.86 10.52
C TRP A 11 -10.56 6.81 9.76
N ASN A 12 -11.83 6.42 9.59
CA ASN A 12 -12.81 7.28 8.93
C ASN A 12 -13.04 8.60 9.69
N LYS A 13 -13.03 8.56 11.04
CA LYS A 13 -13.09 9.77 11.88
C LYS A 13 -11.81 10.60 11.84
N LEU A 14 -10.67 9.95 11.67
CA LEU A 14 -9.34 10.59 11.71
C LEU A 14 -8.86 11.10 10.34
N ALA A 15 -9.65 10.99 9.28
CA ALA A 15 -9.20 11.26 7.92
C ALA A 15 -8.54 12.65 7.75
N SER A 16 -9.17 13.72 8.27
CA SER A 16 -8.61 15.07 8.19
C SER A 16 -7.31 15.20 8.98
N LEU A 17 -7.27 14.64 10.21
CA LEU A 17 -6.06 14.68 11.03
C LEU A 17 -4.91 13.89 10.41
N TYR A 18 -5.23 12.77 9.75
CA TYR A 18 -4.25 11.99 8.99
C TYR A 18 -3.69 12.81 7.82
N GLN A 19 -4.57 13.46 7.06
CA GLN A 19 -4.15 14.37 5.98
C GLN A 19 -3.20 15.44 6.49
N ASP A 20 -3.58 16.16 7.55
CA ASP A 20 -2.77 17.26 8.10
C ASP A 20 -1.37 16.78 8.52
N LYS A 21 -1.26 15.53 8.95
CA LYS A 21 0.00 14.95 9.42
C LYS A 21 0.88 14.37 8.30
N PHE A 22 0.28 13.77 7.28
CA PHE A 22 1.00 12.91 6.35
C PHE A 22 0.97 13.39 4.88
N MET A 23 0.14 14.40 4.54
CA MET A 23 -0.03 14.80 3.13
C MET A 23 1.27 15.28 2.47
N ASP A 24 2.10 15.96 3.23
CA ASP A 24 3.36 16.54 2.74
C ASP A 24 4.59 15.89 3.39
N LEU A 25 4.43 14.66 3.94
CA LEU A 25 5.54 13.92 4.52
C LEU A 25 6.47 13.37 3.43
N ASP A 26 7.72 13.84 3.40
CA ASP A 26 8.73 13.52 2.40
C ASP A 26 9.60 12.30 2.72
N LEU A 27 9.42 11.71 3.90
CA LEU A 27 10.25 10.64 4.46
C LEU A 27 10.42 9.41 3.53
N TYR A 28 9.45 9.18 2.64
CA TYR A 28 9.43 8.01 1.75
C TYR A 28 9.69 8.36 0.28
N ASN A 29 9.96 9.61 -0.05
CA ASN A 29 10.06 10.10 -1.42
C ASN A 29 11.05 9.30 -2.27
N GLU A 30 12.23 8.96 -1.72
CA GLU A 30 13.21 8.12 -2.43
C GLU A 30 12.65 6.77 -2.87
N THR A 31 11.75 6.17 -2.07
CA THR A 31 11.13 4.90 -2.41
C THR A 31 10.03 5.06 -3.46
N TYR A 32 9.36 6.20 -3.49
CA TYR A 32 8.39 6.54 -4.54
C TYR A 32 9.08 6.89 -5.85
N ASP A 33 10.25 7.55 -5.80
CA ASP A 33 11.10 7.78 -6.97
C ASP A 33 11.55 6.46 -7.59
N PHE A 34 11.90 5.47 -6.76
CA PHE A 34 12.22 4.13 -7.24
C PHE A 34 11.04 3.52 -8.02
N VAL A 35 9.80 3.66 -7.53
CA VAL A 35 8.59 3.22 -8.24
C VAL A 35 8.44 3.94 -9.57
N CYS A 36 8.51 5.27 -9.56
CA CYS A 36 8.36 6.10 -10.76
C CYS A 36 9.37 5.74 -11.86
N ASN A 37 10.63 5.45 -11.47
CA ASN A 37 11.69 5.05 -12.38
C ASN A 37 11.57 3.60 -12.87
N SER A 38 11.03 2.70 -12.02
CA SER A 38 10.87 1.28 -12.36
C SER A 38 9.71 1.00 -13.29
N ILE A 39 8.65 1.82 -13.25
CA ILE A 39 7.50 1.71 -14.16
C ILE A 39 7.78 2.56 -15.41
N THR A 40 8.41 1.97 -16.42
CA THR A 40 8.87 2.67 -17.61
C THR A 40 7.79 2.93 -18.65
N ARG A 41 6.64 2.25 -18.55
CA ARG A 41 5.53 2.41 -19.50
C ARG A 41 4.93 3.81 -19.39
N VAL A 42 4.76 4.48 -20.53
CA VAL A 42 4.01 5.75 -20.62
C VAL A 42 2.51 5.47 -20.47
N ASN A 43 1.80 6.35 -19.77
CA ASN A 43 0.39 6.18 -19.39
C ASN A 43 0.15 4.85 -18.62
N ALA A 44 1.12 4.49 -17.77
CA ALA A 44 1.01 3.28 -16.96
C ALA A 44 -0.19 3.34 -16.03
N LYS A 45 -0.88 2.21 -15.88
CA LYS A 45 -1.99 2.05 -14.95
C LYS A 45 -1.46 1.64 -13.58
N VAL A 46 -1.77 2.43 -12.57
CA VAL A 46 -1.33 2.18 -11.19
C VAL A 46 -2.56 2.02 -10.29
N LEU A 47 -2.57 0.94 -9.50
CA LEU A 47 -3.53 0.73 -8.41
C LEU A 47 -2.88 1.13 -7.09
N GLU A 48 -3.49 2.06 -6.35
CA GLU A 48 -3.08 2.37 -4.98
C GLU A 48 -4.08 1.78 -3.99
N ILE A 49 -3.61 0.88 -3.12
CA ILE A 49 -4.42 0.15 -2.13
C ILE A 49 -4.23 0.81 -0.76
N GLY A 50 -5.34 1.23 -0.14
CA GLY A 50 -5.30 2.01 1.10
C GLY A 50 -4.76 3.41 0.84
N CYS A 51 -5.30 4.09 -0.18
CA CYS A 51 -4.76 5.35 -0.66
C CYS A 51 -4.87 6.51 0.35
N GLY A 52 -5.66 6.33 1.42
CA GLY A 52 -5.90 7.40 2.38
C GLY A 52 -6.39 8.68 1.70
N PRO A 53 -5.89 9.86 2.11
CA PRO A 53 -6.25 11.15 1.49
C PRO A 53 -5.52 11.41 0.15
N GLY A 54 -4.84 10.38 -0.41
CA GLY A 54 -4.14 10.48 -1.70
C GLY A 54 -2.75 11.11 -1.65
N ASN A 55 -2.05 11.01 -0.53
CA ASN A 55 -0.70 11.56 -0.39
C ASN A 55 0.33 10.90 -1.31
N ILE A 56 0.31 9.56 -1.44
CA ILE A 56 1.18 8.85 -2.39
C ILE A 56 0.77 9.16 -3.83
N THR A 57 -0.54 9.12 -4.15
CA THR A 57 -1.05 9.56 -5.47
C THR A 57 -0.52 10.93 -5.85
N LYS A 58 -0.60 11.94 -4.94
CA LYS A 58 -0.10 13.30 -5.15
C LYS A 58 1.37 13.31 -5.54
N TYR A 59 2.19 12.56 -4.79
CA TYR A 59 3.62 12.48 -5.08
C TYR A 59 3.88 11.82 -6.45
N LEU A 60 3.29 10.65 -6.69
CA LEU A 60 3.48 9.92 -7.96
C LEU A 60 3.08 10.78 -9.17
N LEU A 61 1.95 11.48 -9.12
CA LEU A 61 1.50 12.37 -10.20
C LEU A 61 2.38 13.60 -10.37
N SER A 62 3.05 14.08 -9.31
CA SER A 62 4.02 15.17 -9.43
C SER A 62 5.27 14.76 -10.21
N GLN A 63 5.68 13.50 -10.11
CA GLN A 63 6.84 12.94 -10.83
C GLN A 63 6.45 12.33 -12.19
N ARG A 64 5.29 11.70 -12.25
CA ARG A 64 4.76 10.98 -13.43
C ARG A 64 3.31 11.41 -13.68
N PRO A 65 3.09 12.62 -14.24
CA PRO A 65 1.75 13.13 -14.55
C PRO A 65 1.00 12.30 -15.61
N ASP A 66 1.71 11.41 -16.28
CA ASP A 66 1.16 10.46 -17.25
C ASP A 66 0.54 9.22 -16.61
N PHE A 67 0.71 8.96 -15.32
CA PHE A 67 0.12 7.77 -14.68
C PHE A 67 -1.42 7.87 -14.63
N ASP A 68 -2.11 6.76 -15.03
CA ASP A 68 -3.55 6.56 -14.80
C ASP A 68 -3.74 5.86 -13.46
N ILE A 69 -3.89 6.64 -12.38
CA ILE A 69 -3.97 6.12 -11.01
C ILE A 69 -5.42 5.84 -10.64
N PHE A 70 -5.65 4.64 -10.10
CA PHE A 70 -6.89 4.26 -9.42
C PHE A 70 -6.59 3.93 -7.96
N GLY A 71 -7.06 4.77 -7.06
CA GLY A 71 -6.90 4.60 -5.62
C GLY A 71 -8.14 3.96 -4.97
N ILE A 72 -7.92 3.07 -4.02
CA ILE A 72 -8.99 2.51 -3.18
C ILE A 72 -8.67 2.68 -1.71
N ASP A 73 -9.69 2.98 -0.93
CA ASP A 73 -9.65 2.98 0.53
C ASP A 73 -11.01 2.54 1.09
N ILE A 74 -11.03 1.89 2.24
CA ILE A 74 -12.28 1.47 2.88
C ILE A 74 -13.05 2.66 3.48
N SER A 75 -12.36 3.78 3.76
CA SER A 75 -12.93 4.98 4.40
C SER A 75 -13.51 5.95 3.37
N PRO A 76 -14.82 6.22 3.38
CA PRO A 76 -15.42 7.25 2.52
C PRO A 76 -14.80 8.64 2.73
N ASN A 77 -14.48 9.02 3.98
CA ASN A 77 -13.87 10.32 4.27
C ASN A 77 -12.45 10.45 3.69
N MET A 78 -11.68 9.34 3.64
CA MET A 78 -10.38 9.33 2.96
C MET A 78 -10.55 9.52 1.46
N ILE A 79 -11.52 8.83 0.85
CA ILE A 79 -11.79 8.94 -0.59
C ILE A 79 -12.23 10.35 -0.97
N GLU A 80 -13.10 10.98 -0.19
CA GLU A 80 -13.51 12.39 -0.42
C GLU A 80 -12.28 13.33 -0.43
N LEU A 81 -11.36 13.14 0.51
CA LEU A 81 -10.12 13.92 0.55
C LEU A 81 -9.20 13.60 -0.63
N ALA A 82 -9.06 12.32 -0.99
CA ALA A 82 -8.22 11.90 -2.11
C ALA A 82 -8.68 12.50 -3.44
N GLU A 83 -10.00 12.49 -3.72
CA GLU A 83 -10.59 13.12 -4.91
C GLU A 83 -10.35 14.62 -4.96
N LYS A 84 -10.49 15.30 -3.81
CA LYS A 84 -10.22 16.73 -3.70
C LYS A 84 -8.75 17.08 -3.94
N ASN A 85 -7.85 16.26 -3.41
CA ASN A 85 -6.41 16.51 -3.50
C ASN A 85 -5.83 16.14 -4.88
N ASN A 86 -6.44 15.18 -5.59
CA ASN A 86 -5.92 14.62 -6.84
C ASN A 86 -7.03 14.49 -7.90
N PRO A 87 -7.53 15.60 -8.45
CA PRO A 87 -8.70 15.60 -9.33
C PRO A 87 -8.48 14.89 -10.69
N THR A 88 -7.24 14.54 -11.03
CA THR A 88 -6.91 13.80 -12.27
C THR A 88 -6.89 12.29 -12.06
N ALA A 89 -6.80 11.81 -10.82
CA ALA A 89 -6.89 10.39 -10.49
C ALA A 89 -8.33 9.95 -10.25
N LYS A 90 -8.53 8.64 -10.17
CA LYS A 90 -9.84 8.04 -9.87
C LYS A 90 -9.76 7.32 -8.53
N PHE A 91 -10.83 7.42 -7.76
CA PHE A 91 -10.90 6.79 -6.44
C PHE A 91 -12.20 6.04 -6.24
N ALA A 92 -12.18 5.04 -5.34
CA ALA A 92 -13.39 4.34 -4.93
C ALA A 92 -13.29 3.83 -3.50
N VAL A 93 -14.43 3.84 -2.79
CA VAL A 93 -14.55 3.14 -1.51
C VAL A 93 -14.55 1.64 -1.76
N MET A 94 -13.49 0.97 -1.31
CA MET A 94 -13.33 -0.48 -1.49
C MET A 94 -12.45 -1.06 -0.38
N ASP A 95 -12.83 -2.22 0.14
CA ASP A 95 -11.99 -3.00 1.04
C ASP A 95 -10.83 -3.66 0.27
N SER A 96 -9.60 -3.47 0.74
CA SER A 96 -8.40 -4.06 0.14
C SER A 96 -8.45 -5.58 0.02
N ARG A 97 -9.25 -6.25 0.85
CA ARG A 97 -9.47 -7.71 0.80
C ARG A 97 -10.33 -8.15 -0.38
N GLN A 98 -10.93 -7.22 -1.11
CA GLN A 98 -11.83 -7.48 -2.24
C GLN A 98 -11.22 -7.08 -3.60
N ILE A 99 -9.92 -6.82 -3.68
CA ILE A 99 -9.26 -6.41 -4.93
C ILE A 99 -9.36 -7.46 -6.04
N ASN A 100 -9.60 -8.71 -5.69
CA ASN A 100 -9.86 -9.79 -6.65
C ASN A 100 -11.13 -9.59 -7.50
N SER A 101 -12.01 -8.66 -7.10
CA SER A 101 -13.17 -8.27 -7.90
C SER A 101 -12.85 -7.26 -9.03
N LEU A 102 -11.62 -6.72 -9.05
CA LEU A 102 -11.18 -5.83 -10.11
C LEU A 102 -10.84 -6.63 -11.38
N GLU A 103 -11.31 -6.14 -12.53
CA GLU A 103 -11.08 -6.82 -13.82
C GLU A 103 -9.89 -6.25 -14.61
N LYS A 104 -9.43 -5.05 -14.24
CA LYS A 104 -8.34 -4.37 -14.95
C LYS A 104 -6.99 -4.90 -14.54
N LYS A 105 -6.05 -4.82 -15.48
CA LYS A 105 -4.62 -5.08 -15.21
C LYS A 105 -3.89 -3.77 -14.99
N TYR A 106 -2.83 -3.83 -14.17
CA TYR A 106 -2.04 -2.70 -13.74
C TYR A 106 -0.55 -2.93 -14.04
N ASP A 107 0.19 -1.85 -14.24
CA ASP A 107 1.63 -1.86 -14.44
C ASP A 107 2.37 -1.67 -13.10
N GLY A 108 1.66 -1.09 -12.11
CA GLY A 108 2.11 -0.96 -10.74
C GLY A 108 0.96 -1.13 -9.74
N ILE A 109 1.26 -1.77 -8.60
CA ILE A 109 0.34 -1.87 -7.46
C ILE A 109 1.08 -1.37 -6.22
N ILE A 110 0.53 -0.34 -5.57
CA ILE A 110 1.12 0.33 -4.41
C ILE A 110 0.26 0.07 -3.18
N GLY A 111 0.80 -0.61 -2.17
CA GLY A 111 0.17 -0.83 -0.88
C GLY A 111 0.90 -0.06 0.22
N GLY A 112 0.68 1.27 0.27
CA GLY A 112 1.30 2.15 1.25
C GLY A 112 0.69 1.99 2.63
N PHE A 113 1.37 1.27 3.54
CA PHE A 113 0.92 1.01 4.91
C PHE A 113 -0.49 0.39 5.03
N CYS A 114 -0.93 -0.38 4.03
CA CYS A 114 -2.16 -1.17 4.13
C CYS A 114 -1.95 -2.48 4.92
N LEU A 115 -0.74 -3.09 4.84
CA LEU A 115 -0.44 -4.36 5.50
C LEU A 115 -0.66 -4.34 7.03
N PRO A 116 -0.37 -3.25 7.78
CA PRO A 116 -0.65 -3.20 9.22
C PRO A 116 -2.11 -3.46 9.60
N TYR A 117 -3.04 -3.37 8.67
CA TYR A 117 -4.47 -3.62 8.92
C TYR A 117 -4.95 -4.97 8.41
N LEU A 118 -4.03 -5.81 7.92
CA LEU A 118 -4.28 -7.14 7.39
C LEU A 118 -3.54 -8.20 8.21
N SER A 119 -4.20 -9.31 8.50
CA SER A 119 -3.57 -10.48 9.10
C SER A 119 -2.56 -11.10 8.13
N LYS A 120 -1.71 -12.02 8.63
CA LYS A 120 -0.75 -12.77 7.77
C LYS A 120 -1.44 -13.47 6.60
N THR A 121 -2.62 -14.05 6.83
CA THR A 121 -3.41 -14.72 5.78
C THR A 121 -3.92 -13.72 4.74
N GLU A 122 -4.53 -12.62 5.19
CA GLU A 122 -5.06 -11.58 4.30
C GLU A 122 -3.94 -10.87 3.51
N SER A 123 -2.77 -10.68 4.13
CA SER A 123 -1.59 -10.15 3.43
C SER A 123 -1.13 -11.08 2.31
N LYS A 124 -1.15 -12.40 2.55
CA LYS A 124 -0.84 -13.41 1.52
C LYS A 124 -1.86 -13.38 0.39
N GLU A 125 -3.14 -13.27 0.71
CA GLU A 125 -4.21 -13.15 -0.28
C GLU A 125 -4.08 -11.86 -1.10
N LEU A 126 -3.79 -10.72 -0.44
CA LEU A 126 -3.52 -9.46 -1.11
C LEU A 126 -2.37 -9.57 -2.12
N ILE A 127 -1.25 -10.20 -1.72
CA ILE A 127 -0.08 -10.42 -2.60
C ILE A 127 -0.46 -11.32 -3.78
N SER A 128 -1.22 -12.40 -3.53
CA SER A 128 -1.68 -13.30 -4.59
C SER A 128 -2.61 -12.60 -5.58
N HIS A 129 -3.61 -11.86 -5.09
CA HIS A 129 -4.53 -11.10 -5.95
C HIS A 129 -3.80 -9.97 -6.70
N SER A 130 -2.82 -9.32 -6.06
CA SER A 130 -1.98 -8.32 -6.74
C SER A 130 -1.18 -8.93 -7.89
N TYR A 131 -0.64 -10.14 -7.71
CA TYR A 131 0.03 -10.86 -8.80
C TYR A 131 -0.89 -11.09 -9.99
N GLU A 132 -2.14 -11.54 -9.73
CA GLU A 132 -3.13 -11.73 -10.78
C GLU A 132 -3.51 -10.42 -11.49
N LEU A 133 -3.58 -9.30 -10.76
CA LEU A 133 -3.93 -8.00 -11.32
C LEU A 133 -2.78 -7.30 -12.06
N LEU A 134 -1.53 -7.71 -11.84
CA LEU A 134 -0.38 -7.12 -12.53
C LEU A 134 -0.24 -7.63 -13.97
N ASN A 135 0.17 -6.75 -14.85
CA ASN A 135 0.76 -7.09 -16.14
C ASN A 135 2.09 -7.82 -15.95
N ASP A 136 2.56 -8.53 -16.97
CA ASP A 136 3.91 -9.09 -16.97
C ASP A 136 4.95 -7.97 -16.82
N ASN A 137 5.96 -8.18 -16.00
CA ASN A 137 6.95 -7.17 -15.55
C ASN A 137 6.35 -6.01 -14.72
N GLY A 138 5.07 -6.06 -14.39
CA GLY A 138 4.46 -5.12 -13.46
C GLY A 138 5.04 -5.26 -12.06
N MET A 139 5.08 -4.18 -11.30
CA MET A 139 5.69 -4.18 -9.98
C MET A 139 4.67 -4.02 -8.86
N ILE A 140 4.98 -4.61 -7.72
CA ILE A 140 4.31 -4.36 -6.45
C ILE A 140 5.23 -3.57 -5.52
N TYR A 141 4.64 -2.64 -4.77
CA TYR A 141 5.26 -1.89 -3.67
C TYR A 141 4.42 -2.10 -2.42
N LEU A 142 5.02 -2.57 -1.34
CA LEU A 142 4.35 -2.78 -0.05
C LEU A 142 5.16 -2.11 1.05
N SER A 143 4.51 -1.36 1.94
CA SER A 143 5.15 -0.85 3.14
C SER A 143 4.43 -1.28 4.41
N PHE A 144 5.21 -1.50 5.47
CA PHE A 144 4.71 -1.95 6.76
C PHE A 144 5.69 -1.59 7.89
N VAL A 145 5.21 -1.66 9.12
CA VAL A 145 6.06 -1.55 10.31
C VAL A 145 6.56 -2.95 10.65
N GLU A 146 7.88 -3.13 10.60
CA GLU A 146 8.48 -4.42 10.91
C GLU A 146 8.44 -4.68 12.41
N GLY A 147 8.07 -5.90 12.79
CA GLY A 147 8.01 -6.30 14.18
C GLY A 147 7.63 -7.75 14.36
N ASP A 148 7.50 -8.13 15.62
CA ASP A 148 7.07 -9.48 16.01
C ASP A 148 5.54 -9.60 15.81
N PRO A 149 5.06 -10.49 14.91
CA PRO A 149 3.62 -10.69 14.71
C PRO A 149 2.85 -11.08 15.97
N ALA A 150 3.50 -11.69 16.96
CA ALA A 150 2.88 -12.05 18.25
C ALA A 150 2.52 -10.81 19.10
N LYS A 151 3.10 -9.65 18.78
CA LYS A 151 2.80 -8.36 19.44
C LYS A 151 1.71 -7.55 18.75
N SER A 152 1.03 -8.15 17.76
CA SER A 152 -0.11 -7.51 17.09
C SER A 152 -1.26 -7.32 18.06
N ASP A 153 -1.73 -6.07 18.21
CA ASP A 153 -2.78 -5.72 19.17
C ASP A 153 -3.43 -4.38 18.82
N PHE A 154 -4.45 -4.00 19.56
CA PHE A 154 -5.06 -2.69 19.46
C PHE A 154 -4.11 -1.58 19.92
N LYS A 155 -3.93 -0.58 19.06
CA LYS A 155 -3.30 0.69 19.42
C LYS A 155 -4.37 1.75 19.64
N VAL A 156 -4.27 2.48 20.75
CA VAL A 156 -5.21 3.56 21.11
C VAL A 156 -4.81 4.84 20.38
N SER A 157 -5.77 5.50 19.77
CA SER A 157 -5.65 6.84 19.21
C SER A 157 -6.68 7.77 19.85
N GLY A 158 -6.55 9.08 19.65
CA GLY A 158 -7.48 10.07 20.22
C GLY A 158 -8.95 9.94 19.77
N ALA A 159 -9.24 9.14 18.72
CA ALA A 159 -10.57 8.96 18.16
C ALA A 159 -11.10 7.53 18.30
N GLY A 160 -10.32 6.61 18.87
CA GLY A 160 -10.69 5.20 19.04
C GLY A 160 -9.48 4.28 19.06
N ARG A 161 -9.70 3.03 18.71
CA ARG A 161 -8.64 2.04 18.64
C ARG A 161 -8.50 1.52 17.20
N VAL A 162 -7.28 1.15 16.82
CA VAL A 162 -6.98 0.47 15.57
C VAL A 162 -6.26 -0.83 15.87
N PHE A 163 -6.70 -1.94 15.30
CA PHE A 163 -5.95 -3.19 15.40
C PHE A 163 -4.78 -3.12 14.43
N PHE A 164 -3.57 -3.32 14.97
CA PHE A 164 -2.33 -3.15 14.23
C PHE A 164 -1.58 -4.49 14.18
N HIS A 165 -1.39 -4.99 12.97
CA HIS A 165 -0.58 -6.18 12.71
C HIS A 165 0.87 -5.80 12.47
N PHE A 166 1.79 -6.42 13.20
CA PHE A 166 3.20 -6.40 12.85
C PHE A 166 3.48 -7.52 11.84
N HIS A 167 4.35 -7.21 10.89
CA HIS A 167 4.80 -8.17 9.90
C HIS A 167 6.31 -8.37 9.98
N ASN A 168 6.75 -9.59 9.69
CA ASN A 168 8.15 -9.93 9.58
C ASN A 168 8.57 -9.88 8.11
N LEU A 169 9.71 -9.26 7.82
CA LEU A 169 10.22 -9.13 6.46
C LEU A 169 10.44 -10.48 5.78
N GLY A 170 10.92 -11.48 6.53
CA GLY A 170 11.12 -12.83 6.01
C GLY A 170 9.83 -13.45 5.50
N ASP A 171 8.76 -13.33 6.28
CA ASP A 171 7.42 -13.85 5.92
C ASP A 171 6.88 -13.17 4.65
N ILE A 172 7.04 -11.84 4.51
CA ILE A 172 6.59 -11.12 3.32
C ILE A 172 7.40 -11.54 2.08
N LYS A 173 8.73 -11.66 2.20
CA LYS A 173 9.59 -12.15 1.11
C LYS A 173 9.22 -13.58 0.68
N GLU A 174 8.97 -14.47 1.65
CA GLU A 174 8.53 -15.84 1.36
C GLU A 174 7.20 -15.87 0.59
N GLN A 175 6.25 -15.02 0.97
CA GLN A 175 4.97 -14.89 0.28
C GLN A 175 5.16 -14.38 -1.16
N LEU A 176 6.00 -13.36 -1.38
CA LEU A 176 6.31 -12.83 -2.71
C LEU A 176 6.94 -13.91 -3.60
N VAL A 177 7.99 -14.58 -3.12
CA VAL A 177 8.65 -15.67 -3.85
C VAL A 177 7.68 -16.81 -4.16
N GLY A 178 6.87 -17.21 -3.17
CA GLY A 178 5.87 -18.27 -3.32
C GLY A 178 4.74 -17.92 -4.31
N THR A 179 4.59 -16.64 -4.65
CA THR A 179 3.63 -16.14 -5.64
C THR A 179 4.29 -15.83 -7.00
N ASN A 180 5.56 -16.22 -7.20
CA ASN A 180 6.34 -15.99 -8.42
C ASN A 180 6.70 -14.51 -8.70
N PHE A 181 6.82 -13.69 -7.67
CA PHE A 181 7.52 -12.43 -7.79
C PHE A 181 9.03 -12.65 -7.76
N ASP A 182 9.77 -11.79 -8.45
CA ASP A 182 11.24 -11.72 -8.42
C ASP A 182 11.73 -10.26 -8.31
N GLU A 183 13.04 -10.02 -8.49
CA GLU A 183 13.67 -8.71 -8.33
C GLU A 183 13.22 -8.00 -7.03
N ILE A 184 13.29 -8.74 -5.90
CA ILE A 184 12.81 -8.24 -4.60
C ILE A 184 13.83 -7.28 -4.00
N GLU A 185 13.48 -6.00 -3.95
CA GLU A 185 14.27 -4.95 -3.28
C GLU A 185 13.68 -4.60 -1.92
N THR A 186 14.49 -4.09 -1.03
CA THR A 186 14.05 -3.74 0.34
C THR A 186 14.68 -2.43 0.79
N PHE A 187 13.84 -1.52 1.29
CA PHE A 187 14.25 -0.25 1.88
C PHE A 187 13.85 -0.22 3.34
N LYS A 188 14.70 0.38 4.17
CA LYS A 188 14.45 0.59 5.61
C LYS A 188 14.44 2.08 5.88
N VAL A 189 13.33 2.58 6.41
CA VAL A 189 13.14 3.98 6.76
C VAL A 189 12.93 4.10 8.26
N LYS A 190 13.72 4.94 8.93
CA LYS A 190 13.55 5.23 10.35
C LYS A 190 12.47 6.29 10.53
N HIS A 191 11.36 5.91 11.12
CA HIS A 191 10.28 6.83 11.47
C HIS A 191 10.39 7.20 12.95
N LYS A 192 10.53 8.48 13.24
CA LYS A 192 10.62 8.99 14.62
C LYS A 192 9.26 8.94 15.30
N VAL A 193 9.15 8.17 16.38
CA VAL A 193 7.92 8.04 17.18
C VAL A 193 7.95 9.02 18.35
N SER A 194 9.10 9.15 19.01
CA SER A 194 9.36 10.09 20.10
C SER A 194 10.79 10.64 20.01
N GLU A 195 11.24 11.40 20.99
CA GLU A 195 12.63 11.91 21.00
C GLU A 195 13.69 10.81 21.05
N THR A 196 13.35 9.65 21.63
CA THR A 196 14.27 8.54 21.84
C THR A 196 13.89 7.24 21.13
N GLU A 197 12.68 7.19 20.54
CA GLU A 197 12.14 5.97 19.93
C GLU A 197 11.92 6.12 18.44
N PHE A 198 12.26 5.08 17.70
CA PHE A 198 12.08 4.98 16.26
C PHE A 198 11.43 3.65 15.92
N ASP A 199 10.42 3.70 15.04
CA ASP A 199 9.93 2.52 14.33
C ASP A 199 10.73 2.33 13.03
N ILE A 200 10.95 1.07 12.66
CA ILE A 200 11.51 0.73 11.36
C ILE A 200 10.35 0.47 10.40
N HIS A 201 10.19 1.36 9.46
CA HIS A 201 9.27 1.17 8.35
C HIS A 201 10.01 0.45 7.23
N THR A 202 9.50 -0.70 6.86
CA THR A 202 10.09 -1.54 5.81
C THR A 202 9.24 -1.42 4.56
N ILE A 203 9.93 -1.15 3.46
CA ILE A 203 9.36 -1.13 2.13
C ILE A 203 9.93 -2.32 1.35
N VAL A 204 9.08 -3.05 0.67
CA VAL A 204 9.46 -4.13 -0.24
C VAL A 204 8.85 -3.86 -1.59
N THR A 205 9.68 -3.93 -2.63
CA THR A 205 9.21 -3.93 -4.01
C THR A 205 9.58 -5.25 -4.67
N ALA A 206 8.78 -5.67 -5.64
CA ALA A 206 9.05 -6.88 -6.40
C ALA A 206 8.40 -6.77 -7.78
N LYS A 207 8.90 -7.52 -8.77
CA LYS A 207 8.32 -7.58 -10.12
C LYS A 207 7.63 -8.92 -10.36
N LYS A 208 6.50 -8.85 -11.07
CA LYS A 208 5.85 -10.05 -11.58
C LYS A 208 6.72 -10.66 -12.66
N ARG A 209 7.15 -11.91 -12.45
CA ARG A 209 7.88 -12.65 -13.48
C ARG A 209 7.00 -12.89 -14.70
N PRO A 210 7.49 -12.60 -15.92
CA PRO A 210 6.76 -12.92 -17.15
C PRO A 210 6.46 -14.42 -17.21
N VAL A 211 5.25 -14.76 -17.63
CA VAL A 211 4.92 -16.15 -17.94
C VAL A 211 5.70 -16.52 -19.22
N THR A 212 6.82 -17.21 -19.07
CA THR A 212 7.53 -17.78 -20.22
C THR A 212 6.61 -18.78 -20.90
N ALA A 213 6.17 -18.48 -22.12
CA ALA A 213 5.45 -19.43 -22.94
C ALA A 213 6.35 -20.64 -23.15
N VAL A 214 6.05 -21.74 -22.47
CA VAL A 214 6.69 -23.03 -22.79
C VAL A 214 6.09 -23.45 -24.13
N TYR A 215 6.80 -23.14 -25.22
CA TYR A 215 6.50 -23.74 -26.51
C TYR A 215 6.72 -25.24 -26.36
N ARG A 216 5.63 -25.99 -26.31
CA ARG A 216 5.62 -27.45 -26.46
C ARG A 216 5.55 -27.81 -27.92
#